data_db3f86258a33e29d949ce3ca21f78825
#
_entry.id   db3f86258a33e29d949ce3ca21f78825
#
_cell.length_a   1.000
_cell.length_b   1.000
_cell.length_c   1.000
_cell.angle_alpha   90.00
_cell.angle_beta   90.00
_cell.angle_gamma   90.00
#
_symmetry.space_group_name_H-M   'P 1'
#
loop_
_entity.id
_entity.type
_entity.pdbx_description
1 polymer ?
#
loop_
_entity_poly.entity_id
_entity_poly.type
_entity_poly.pdbx_seq_one_letter_code
_entity_poly.pdbx_strand_id
1 'polypeptide(L)'
;YSAMNSIGNHYNKIPAVSLPQGKNRIEKFIPVARISDMLEKPGTSFDYNGSKLTYPNIKLIYWAGGNPFHHHQDLNRMIKAWQLPETIISNEWCWNALAKHSDIVLPVTTPLEREDIALAPRDPYMVFMSKVIEPVGESKSDFEIFSGLAEKFDLKNDYTDNKTEKEWIRWIYDESNALQENNLRFPDFE
;
A
#
# COMPACT_ATOMS: atom_id res chain seq x y z
N TYR A 1 -1.33 -5.82 -5.77
CA TYR A 1 -2.50 -6.68 -5.83
C TYR A 1 -2.27 -7.83 -6.78
N SER A 2 -2.10 -8.96 -6.25
CA SER A 2 -1.40 -10.06 -6.88
C SER A 2 -2.26 -11.01 -7.73
N ALA A 3 -3.24 -10.56 -8.45
CA ALA A 3 -3.86 -11.41 -9.47
C ALA A 3 -2.89 -11.81 -10.59
N MET A 4 -1.87 -11.00 -10.83
CA MET A 4 -0.80 -11.32 -11.79
C MET A 4 0.22 -12.33 -11.26
N ASN A 5 0.29 -12.55 -9.97
CA ASN A 5 1.26 -13.45 -9.35
C ASN A 5 0.86 -14.94 -9.40
N SER A 6 -0.29 -15.26 -9.98
CA SER A 6 -0.71 -16.63 -10.18
C SER A 6 0.01 -17.35 -11.34
N ILE A 7 0.75 -16.61 -12.15
CA ILE A 7 1.46 -17.14 -13.33
C ILE A 7 2.89 -17.61 -13.01
N GLY A 8 3.40 -17.24 -11.83
CA GLY A 8 4.74 -17.65 -11.40
C GLY A 8 4.86 -19.15 -11.13
N ASN A 9 6.06 -19.70 -11.35
CA ASN A 9 6.36 -21.09 -11.06
C ASN A 9 6.23 -21.38 -9.55
N HIS A 10 5.23 -22.15 -9.17
CA HIS A 10 4.95 -22.50 -7.78
C HIS A 10 6.07 -23.27 -7.06
N TYR A 11 7.05 -23.77 -7.78
CA TYR A 11 8.11 -24.62 -7.25
C TYR A 11 9.38 -23.88 -6.81
N ASN A 12 9.56 -22.63 -7.26
CA ASN A 12 10.76 -21.84 -6.97
C ASN A 12 10.39 -20.55 -6.20
N LYS A 13 9.87 -20.73 -5.00
CA LYS A 13 9.65 -19.59 -4.11
C LYS A 13 10.95 -19.24 -3.41
N ILE A 14 11.33 -17.96 -3.41
CA ILE A 14 12.29 -17.45 -2.45
C ILE A 14 11.51 -17.18 -1.16
N PRO A 15 11.84 -17.84 -0.05
CA PRO A 15 11.35 -17.43 1.26
C PRO A 15 11.77 -15.97 1.50
N ALA A 16 10.81 -15.13 1.82
CA ALA A 16 11.07 -13.72 2.06
C ALA A 16 10.15 -13.19 3.16
N VAL A 17 10.66 -12.24 3.92
CA VAL A 17 9.89 -11.54 4.93
C VAL A 17 9.14 -10.36 4.31
N SER A 18 8.06 -9.95 4.96
CA SER A 18 7.36 -8.69 4.68
C SER A 18 7.58 -7.72 5.83
N LEU A 19 7.36 -6.44 5.59
CA LEU A 19 7.34 -5.46 6.66
C LEU A 19 6.33 -5.86 7.76
N PRO A 20 6.65 -5.61 9.03
CA PRO A 20 5.74 -5.87 10.14
C PRO A 20 4.41 -5.14 9.93
N GLN A 21 3.30 -5.86 10.02
CA GLN A 21 1.97 -5.30 9.79
C GLN A 21 1.33 -4.70 11.05
N GLY A 22 1.94 -4.90 12.21
CA GLY A 22 1.36 -4.52 13.49
C GLY A 22 0.06 -5.29 13.77
N LYS A 23 -0.76 -4.73 14.66
CA LYS A 23 -2.03 -5.33 15.06
C LYS A 23 -3.19 -4.41 14.66
N ASN A 24 -4.10 -4.90 13.83
CA ASN A 24 -5.32 -4.18 13.49
C ASN A 24 -6.24 -4.11 14.72
N ARG A 25 -6.41 -2.93 15.30
CA ARG A 25 -7.25 -2.70 16.48
C ARG A 25 -8.74 -2.61 16.14
N ILE A 26 -9.09 -2.38 14.88
CA ILE A 26 -10.49 -2.18 14.46
C ILE A 26 -11.18 -3.51 14.19
N GLU A 27 -10.44 -4.54 13.79
CA GLU A 27 -10.93 -5.90 13.51
C GLU A 27 -12.10 -5.96 12.51
N LYS A 28 -12.34 -4.88 11.77
CA LYS A 28 -13.42 -4.76 10.79
C LYS A 28 -12.84 -4.44 9.43
N PHE A 29 -13.49 -4.94 8.41
CA PHE A 29 -13.17 -4.62 7.02
C PHE A 29 -14.44 -4.53 6.19
N ILE A 30 -14.35 -3.77 5.10
CA ILE A 30 -15.38 -3.74 4.06
C ILE A 30 -14.76 -4.28 2.78
N PRO A 31 -15.39 -5.26 2.11
CA PRO A 31 -14.88 -5.76 0.84
C PRO A 31 -14.73 -4.63 -0.18
N VAL A 32 -13.64 -4.65 -0.94
CA VAL A 32 -13.31 -3.61 -1.94
C VAL A 32 -14.45 -3.37 -2.93
N ALA A 33 -15.14 -4.43 -3.36
CA ALA A 33 -16.30 -4.33 -4.25
C ALA A 33 -17.52 -3.61 -3.64
N ARG A 34 -17.50 -3.32 -2.34
CA ARG A 34 -18.60 -2.67 -1.61
C ARG A 34 -18.33 -1.20 -1.26
N ILE A 35 -17.27 -0.59 -1.78
CA ILE A 35 -16.93 0.80 -1.45
C ILE A 35 -18.09 1.74 -1.80
N SER A 36 -18.67 1.66 -3.00
CA SER A 36 -19.82 2.50 -3.37
C SER A 36 -21.04 2.28 -2.46
N ASP A 37 -21.36 1.03 -2.14
CA ASP A 37 -22.43 0.72 -1.19
C ASP A 37 -22.16 1.30 0.20
N MET A 38 -20.91 1.19 0.69
CA MET A 38 -20.51 1.73 1.99
C MET A 38 -20.69 3.24 2.07
N LEU A 39 -20.27 3.95 1.02
CA LEU A 39 -20.35 5.41 0.97
C LEU A 39 -21.80 5.90 0.87
N GLU A 40 -22.64 5.20 0.09
CA GLU A 40 -24.05 5.59 -0.14
C GLU A 40 -24.98 5.18 1.00
N LYS A 41 -24.66 4.13 1.75
CA LYS A 41 -25.59 3.48 2.71
C LYS A 41 -24.99 3.28 4.10
N PRO A 42 -24.41 4.34 4.72
CA PRO A 42 -23.86 4.21 6.07
C PRO A 42 -24.90 3.69 7.06
N GLY A 43 -24.46 2.83 7.98
CA GLY A 43 -25.32 2.20 8.98
C GLY A 43 -26.14 1.00 8.50
N THR A 44 -26.17 0.72 7.20
CA THR A 44 -26.90 -0.44 6.66
C THR A 44 -26.09 -1.72 6.85
N SER A 45 -26.75 -2.80 7.26
CA SER A 45 -26.13 -4.12 7.38
C SER A 45 -26.18 -4.88 6.05
N PHE A 46 -25.17 -5.70 5.82
CA PHE A 46 -25.08 -6.61 4.68
C PHE A 46 -24.41 -7.93 5.07
N ASP A 47 -24.68 -8.97 4.29
CA ASP A 47 -24.11 -10.30 4.52
C ASP A 47 -22.84 -10.47 3.66
N TYR A 48 -21.79 -11.02 4.29
CA TYR A 48 -20.54 -11.33 3.62
C TYR A 48 -19.85 -12.54 4.28
N ASN A 49 -19.59 -13.59 3.48
CA ASN A 49 -18.93 -14.82 3.93
C ASN A 49 -19.49 -15.41 5.24
N GLY A 50 -20.82 -15.47 5.36
CA GLY A 50 -21.50 -16.00 6.54
C GLY A 50 -21.53 -15.07 7.76
N SER A 51 -20.96 -13.86 7.63
CA SER A 51 -20.99 -12.83 8.67
C SER A 51 -21.88 -11.67 8.28
N LYS A 52 -22.50 -11.04 9.27
CA LYS A 52 -23.28 -9.81 9.10
C LYS A 52 -22.40 -8.61 9.46
N LEU A 53 -22.13 -7.76 8.47
CA LEU A 53 -21.33 -6.55 8.61
C LEU A 53 -22.22 -5.31 8.48
N THR A 54 -21.74 -4.18 8.97
CA THR A 54 -22.45 -2.89 8.88
C THR A 54 -21.52 -1.86 8.28
N TYR A 55 -22.00 -1.09 7.31
CA TYR A 55 -21.22 -0.02 6.67
C TYR A 55 -20.97 1.12 7.67
N PRO A 56 -19.70 1.51 7.86
CA PRO A 56 -19.37 2.69 8.66
C PRO A 56 -19.77 3.98 7.92
N ASN A 57 -19.93 5.06 8.67
CA ASN A 57 -20.06 6.40 8.10
C ASN A 57 -18.66 6.97 7.86
N ILE A 58 -18.20 6.93 6.62
CA ILE A 58 -16.87 7.39 6.23
C ILE A 58 -16.90 8.90 5.98
N LYS A 59 -16.06 9.62 6.69
CA LYS A 59 -15.88 11.08 6.58
C LYS A 59 -14.60 11.45 5.84
N LEU A 60 -13.57 10.63 5.97
CA LEU A 60 -12.29 10.81 5.32
C LEU A 60 -11.86 9.55 4.60
N ILE A 61 -11.42 9.69 3.37
CA ILE A 61 -10.71 8.67 2.61
C ILE A 61 -9.26 9.11 2.48
N TYR A 62 -8.34 8.24 2.89
CA TYR A 62 -6.94 8.35 2.56
C TYR A 62 -6.56 7.19 1.66
N TRP A 63 -6.15 7.46 0.44
CA TRP A 63 -5.83 6.45 -0.55
C TRP A 63 -4.35 6.50 -0.94
N ALA A 64 -3.64 5.43 -0.64
CA ALA A 64 -2.26 5.23 -1.02
C ALA A 64 -2.11 3.90 -1.75
N GLY A 65 -1.55 3.94 -2.95
CA GLY A 65 -1.36 2.77 -3.81
C GLY A 65 -2.62 2.32 -4.55
N GLY A 66 -2.44 1.96 -5.82
CA GLY A 66 -3.52 1.58 -6.72
C GLY A 66 -4.43 2.75 -7.10
N ASN A 67 -5.43 2.48 -7.94
CA ASN A 67 -6.38 3.50 -8.39
C ASN A 67 -7.79 2.91 -8.47
N PRO A 68 -8.73 3.31 -7.58
CA PRO A 68 -10.07 2.76 -7.53
C PRO A 68 -10.85 3.01 -8.83
N PHE A 69 -10.58 4.10 -9.53
CA PHE A 69 -11.24 4.44 -10.80
C PHE A 69 -10.78 3.56 -11.97
N HIS A 70 -9.76 2.73 -11.80
CA HIS A 70 -9.33 1.74 -12.79
C HIS A 70 -9.74 0.31 -12.47
N HIS A 71 -10.09 0.03 -11.21
CA HIS A 71 -10.29 -1.34 -10.74
C HIS A 71 -11.73 -1.65 -10.30
N HIS A 72 -12.57 -0.62 -10.09
CA HIS A 72 -13.93 -0.83 -9.62
C HIS A 72 -14.93 -0.93 -10.76
N GLN A 73 -16.01 -1.66 -10.47
CA GLN A 73 -17.18 -1.75 -11.31
C GLN A 73 -18.02 -0.48 -11.15
N ASP A 74 -18.84 -0.17 -12.18
CA ASP A 74 -19.78 0.94 -12.18
C ASP A 74 -19.14 2.29 -11.78
N LEU A 75 -18.19 2.74 -12.59
CA LEU A 75 -17.45 3.98 -12.32
C LEU A 75 -18.36 5.22 -12.23
N ASN A 76 -19.47 5.22 -12.96
CA ASN A 76 -20.44 6.33 -12.89
C ASN A 76 -21.09 6.44 -11.51
N ARG A 77 -21.37 5.31 -10.89
CA ARG A 77 -21.86 5.25 -9.51
C ARG A 77 -20.74 5.60 -8.51
N MET A 78 -19.53 5.06 -8.74
CA MET A 78 -18.37 5.35 -7.90
C MET A 78 -18.05 6.84 -7.82
N ILE A 79 -18.05 7.55 -8.95
CA ILE A 79 -17.81 8.99 -9.00
C ILE A 79 -18.82 9.75 -8.13
N LYS A 80 -20.10 9.36 -8.12
CA LYS A 80 -21.12 9.98 -7.28
C LYS A 80 -20.92 9.65 -5.80
N ALA A 81 -20.65 8.39 -5.48
CA ALA A 81 -20.42 7.94 -4.11
C ALA A 81 -19.15 8.58 -3.53
N TRP A 82 -18.13 8.81 -4.37
CA TRP A 82 -16.86 9.42 -3.98
C TRP A 82 -16.98 10.88 -3.52
N GLN A 83 -18.08 11.55 -3.84
CA GLN A 83 -18.36 12.92 -3.39
C GLN A 83 -19.03 13.02 -2.01
N LEU A 84 -19.36 11.88 -1.38
CA LEU A 84 -20.07 11.86 -0.09
C LEU A 84 -19.15 12.05 1.12
N PRO A 85 -17.90 11.56 1.14
CA PRO A 85 -16.95 11.88 2.21
C PRO A 85 -16.63 13.37 2.25
N GLU A 86 -16.29 13.87 3.45
CA GLU A 86 -15.95 15.28 3.66
C GLU A 86 -14.56 15.63 3.12
N THR A 87 -13.64 14.66 3.08
CA THR A 87 -12.25 14.87 2.65
C THR A 87 -11.69 13.61 2.00
N ILE A 88 -11.02 13.80 0.88
CA ILE A 88 -10.31 12.73 0.17
C ILE A 88 -8.85 13.15 -0.03
N ILE A 89 -7.95 12.33 0.49
CA ILE A 89 -6.50 12.49 0.35
C ILE A 89 -5.97 11.35 -0.47
N SER A 90 -5.10 11.62 -1.42
CA SER A 90 -4.41 10.59 -2.19
C SER A 90 -2.92 10.83 -2.31
N ASN A 91 -2.15 9.74 -2.26
CA ASN A 91 -0.76 9.73 -2.65
C ASN A 91 -0.68 9.32 -4.13
N GLU A 92 -0.21 10.22 -4.99
CA GLU A 92 -0.17 9.97 -6.43
C GLU A 92 1.07 10.59 -7.10
N TRP A 93 1.60 9.87 -8.07
CA TRP A 93 2.76 10.30 -8.85
C TRP A 93 2.39 11.06 -10.12
N CYS A 94 1.13 11.05 -10.52
CA CYS A 94 0.65 11.78 -11.70
C CYS A 94 -0.84 12.16 -11.57
N TRP A 95 -1.29 13.07 -12.40
CA TRP A 95 -2.69 13.51 -12.45
C TRP A 95 -3.61 12.48 -13.14
N ASN A 96 -3.77 11.33 -12.54
CA ASN A 96 -4.69 10.28 -12.96
C ASN A 96 -6.15 10.55 -12.49
N ALA A 97 -7.02 9.57 -12.69
CA ALA A 97 -8.43 9.72 -12.29
C ALA A 97 -8.61 9.88 -10.77
N LEU A 98 -7.83 9.17 -9.94
CA LEU A 98 -7.92 9.32 -8.49
C LEU A 98 -7.47 10.72 -8.05
N ALA A 99 -6.31 11.17 -8.52
CA ALA A 99 -5.81 12.51 -8.19
C ALA A 99 -6.83 13.62 -8.53
N LYS A 100 -7.52 13.48 -9.67
CA LYS A 100 -8.56 14.43 -10.13
C LYS A 100 -9.85 14.39 -9.30
N HIS A 101 -10.04 13.36 -8.49
CA HIS A 101 -11.19 13.18 -7.60
C HIS A 101 -10.80 13.24 -6.12
N SER A 102 -9.65 13.81 -5.82
CA SER A 102 -9.15 14.02 -4.45
C SER A 102 -9.10 15.50 -4.13
N ASP A 103 -9.36 15.84 -2.86
CA ASP A 103 -9.26 17.23 -2.35
C ASP A 103 -7.81 17.61 -2.08
N ILE A 104 -7.00 16.64 -1.63
CA ILE A 104 -5.58 16.82 -1.35
C ILE A 104 -4.81 15.71 -2.07
N VAL A 105 -3.84 16.10 -2.88
CA VAL A 105 -2.93 15.19 -3.57
C VAL A 105 -1.52 15.39 -3.04
N LEU A 106 -0.94 14.35 -2.45
CA LEU A 106 0.43 14.35 -2.00
C LEU A 106 1.30 13.70 -3.08
N PRO A 107 2.27 14.43 -3.65
CA PRO A 107 3.09 13.89 -4.72
C PRO A 107 4.03 12.82 -4.18
N VAL A 108 4.03 11.65 -4.82
CA VAL A 108 4.88 10.52 -4.43
C VAL A 108 5.93 10.21 -5.47
N THR A 109 7.06 9.68 -4.99
CA THR A 109 8.14 9.21 -5.85
C THR A 109 7.77 7.94 -6.61
N THR A 110 8.22 7.85 -7.83
CA THR A 110 8.23 6.62 -8.62
C THR A 110 9.39 5.71 -8.16
N PRO A 111 9.39 4.42 -8.55
CA PRO A 111 10.53 3.53 -8.28
C PRO A 111 11.87 3.99 -8.85
N LEU A 112 11.87 4.89 -9.84
CA LEU A 112 13.12 5.46 -10.39
C LEU A 112 13.73 6.53 -9.48
N GLU A 113 12.94 7.10 -8.59
CA GLU A 113 13.28 8.23 -7.73
C GLU A 113 13.67 7.82 -6.31
N ARG A 114 13.60 6.53 -5.97
CA ARG A 114 13.97 5.98 -4.65
C ARG A 114 14.67 4.64 -4.77
N GLU A 115 15.32 4.22 -3.72
CA GLU A 115 15.73 2.82 -3.56
C GLU A 115 14.52 1.99 -3.12
N ASP A 116 14.43 0.75 -3.61
CA ASP A 116 13.35 -0.16 -3.23
C ASP A 116 13.78 -1.61 -3.44
N ILE A 117 12.99 -2.55 -2.96
CA ILE A 117 13.18 -3.96 -3.18
C ILE A 117 11.87 -4.59 -3.66
N ALA A 118 11.90 -5.17 -4.84
CA ALA A 118 10.74 -5.84 -5.40
C ALA A 118 10.75 -7.32 -5.05
N LEU A 119 9.69 -7.75 -4.41
CA LEU A 119 9.42 -9.14 -4.03
C LEU A 119 8.01 -9.51 -4.45
N ALA A 120 7.85 -10.68 -5.02
CA ALA A 120 6.53 -11.21 -5.29
C ALA A 120 6.37 -12.59 -4.61
N PRO A 121 5.22 -12.89 -3.98
CA PRO A 121 5.05 -14.09 -3.14
C PRO A 121 5.24 -15.44 -3.85
N ARG A 122 5.39 -15.45 -5.15
CA ARG A 122 5.55 -16.67 -5.97
C ARG A 122 6.60 -16.51 -7.08
N ASP A 123 7.45 -15.50 -6.91
CA ASP A 123 8.52 -15.21 -7.84
C ASP A 123 9.84 -15.76 -7.26
N PRO A 124 10.67 -16.42 -8.05
CA PRO A 124 12.00 -16.86 -7.61
C PRO A 124 13.02 -15.70 -7.58
N TYR A 125 12.61 -14.47 -7.86
CA TYR A 125 13.50 -13.33 -7.93
C TYR A 125 13.21 -12.31 -6.84
N MET A 126 14.26 -11.82 -6.21
CA MET A 126 14.30 -10.59 -5.44
C MET A 126 15.08 -9.57 -6.27
N VAL A 127 14.48 -8.43 -6.53
CA VAL A 127 15.08 -7.41 -7.38
C VAL A 127 15.33 -6.15 -6.56
N PHE A 128 16.58 -5.77 -6.42
CA PHE A 128 16.94 -4.46 -5.89
C PHE A 128 16.74 -3.40 -6.98
N MET A 129 16.07 -2.33 -6.63
CA MET A 129 15.73 -1.23 -7.51
C MET A 129 16.49 0.00 -7.05
N SER A 130 17.60 0.31 -7.73
CA SER A 130 18.41 1.47 -7.41
C SER A 130 17.72 2.76 -7.81
N LYS A 131 17.86 3.80 -7.01
CA LYS A 131 17.50 5.16 -7.39
C LYS A 131 18.29 5.58 -8.63
N VAL A 132 17.61 6.07 -9.64
CA VAL A 132 18.20 6.47 -10.94
C VAL A 132 18.19 7.99 -11.14
N ILE A 133 17.16 8.66 -10.62
CA ILE A 133 16.97 10.11 -10.72
C ILE A 133 16.60 10.68 -9.35
N GLU A 134 16.84 11.99 -9.18
CA GLU A 134 16.36 12.70 -7.99
C GLU A 134 14.83 12.84 -8.04
N PRO A 135 14.14 12.86 -6.86
CA PRO A 135 12.71 13.12 -6.78
C PRO A 135 12.32 14.38 -7.54
N VAL A 136 11.26 14.30 -8.33
CA VAL A 136 10.79 15.43 -9.13
C VAL A 136 9.93 16.35 -8.26
N GLY A 137 10.27 17.64 -8.26
CA GLY A 137 9.53 18.66 -7.51
C GLY A 137 9.57 18.44 -6.00
N GLU A 138 8.41 18.34 -5.38
CA GLU A 138 8.25 18.11 -3.94
C GLU A 138 7.84 16.66 -3.60
N SER A 139 8.01 15.73 -4.54
CA SER A 139 7.64 14.34 -4.33
C SER A 139 8.49 13.69 -3.23
N LYS A 140 7.82 12.86 -2.42
CA LYS A 140 8.42 12.09 -1.32
C LYS A 140 7.99 10.64 -1.43
N SER A 141 8.77 9.73 -0.86
CA SER A 141 8.30 8.34 -0.77
C SER A 141 7.07 8.22 0.14
N ASP A 142 6.27 7.19 -0.04
CA ASP A 142 5.15 6.91 0.87
C ASP A 142 5.64 6.77 2.32
N PHE A 143 6.83 6.18 2.52
CA PHE A 143 7.44 6.07 3.84
C PHE A 143 7.72 7.43 4.47
N GLU A 144 8.28 8.37 3.71
CA GLU A 144 8.54 9.74 4.18
C GLU A 144 7.23 10.49 4.50
N ILE A 145 6.21 10.36 3.63
CA ILE A 145 4.90 10.99 3.83
C ILE A 145 4.25 10.49 5.12
N PHE A 146 4.17 9.16 5.28
CA PHE A 146 3.56 8.58 6.48
C PHE A 146 4.40 8.78 7.73
N SER A 147 5.73 8.80 7.64
CA SER A 147 6.61 9.17 8.75
C SER A 147 6.37 10.60 9.21
N GLY A 148 6.25 11.54 8.27
CA GLY A 148 5.93 12.93 8.57
C GLY A 148 4.53 13.09 9.14
N LEU A 149 3.55 12.31 8.70
CA LEU A 149 2.21 12.28 9.28
C LEU A 149 2.24 11.73 10.71
N ALA A 150 2.93 10.60 10.93
CA ALA A 150 3.09 9.98 12.24
C ALA A 150 3.77 10.94 13.25
N GLU A 151 4.74 11.74 12.78
CA GLU A 151 5.41 12.75 13.61
C GLU A 151 4.44 13.80 14.14
N LYS A 152 3.41 14.19 13.37
CA LYS A 152 2.38 15.14 13.82
C LYS A 152 1.47 14.58 14.93
N PHE A 153 1.47 13.27 15.12
CA PHE A 153 0.73 12.55 16.15
C PHE A 153 1.65 12.00 17.27
N ASP A 154 2.92 12.38 17.29
CA ASP A 154 3.93 11.85 18.21
C ASP A 154 4.11 10.33 18.13
N LEU A 155 3.86 9.74 16.95
CA LEU A 155 3.91 8.30 16.68
C LEU A 155 5.04 7.91 15.71
N LYS A 156 5.97 8.81 15.39
CA LYS A 156 7.01 8.56 14.40
C LYS A 156 7.84 7.31 14.71
N ASN A 157 8.28 7.18 15.95
CA ASN A 157 9.10 6.05 16.38
C ASN A 157 8.33 4.72 16.32
N ASP A 158 7.05 4.73 16.67
CA ASP A 158 6.19 3.56 16.58
C ASP A 158 5.93 3.13 15.13
N TYR A 159 5.84 4.11 14.23
CA TYR A 159 5.64 3.85 12.80
C TYR A 159 6.92 3.37 12.11
N THR A 160 8.06 4.00 12.39
CA THR A 160 9.32 3.72 11.70
C THR A 160 10.15 2.64 12.37
N ASP A 161 9.82 2.24 13.61
CA ASP A 161 10.69 1.40 14.47
C ASP A 161 12.12 1.98 14.58
N ASN A 162 12.22 3.32 14.57
CA ASN A 162 13.46 4.10 14.52
C ASN A 162 14.38 3.78 13.34
N LYS A 163 13.84 3.20 12.26
CA LYS A 163 14.58 2.87 11.04
C LYS A 163 14.29 3.85 9.93
N THR A 164 15.29 4.12 9.13
CA THR A 164 15.18 4.78 7.84
C THR A 164 14.63 3.82 6.78
N GLU A 165 14.23 4.34 5.63
CA GLU A 165 13.81 3.55 4.48
C GLU A 165 14.89 2.55 4.03
N LYS A 166 16.13 3.00 3.96
CA LYS A 166 17.29 2.15 3.60
C LYS A 166 17.54 1.04 4.62
N GLU A 167 17.41 1.33 5.91
CA GLU A 167 17.53 0.33 6.97
C GLU A 167 16.41 -0.71 6.92
N TRP A 168 15.19 -0.32 6.51
CA TRP A 168 14.11 -1.25 6.27
C TRP A 168 14.35 -2.16 5.06
N ILE A 169 14.86 -1.61 3.95
CA ILE A 169 15.25 -2.40 2.76
C ILE A 169 16.34 -3.40 3.14
N ARG A 170 17.36 -2.95 3.89
CA ARG A 170 18.42 -3.81 4.39
C ARG A 170 17.89 -4.92 5.29
N TRP A 171 17.00 -4.59 6.21
CA TRP A 171 16.37 -5.56 7.11
C TRP A 171 15.57 -6.62 6.33
N ILE A 172 14.76 -6.24 5.36
CA ILE A 172 14.02 -7.19 4.50
C ILE A 172 15.00 -8.13 3.81
N TYR A 173 16.10 -7.60 3.29
CA TYR A 173 17.11 -8.39 2.62
C TYR A 173 17.78 -9.40 3.56
N ASP A 174 18.28 -8.95 4.68
CA ASP A 174 19.02 -9.76 5.65
C ASP A 174 18.13 -10.86 6.25
N GLU A 175 16.91 -10.53 6.68
CA GLU A 175 15.95 -11.50 7.21
C GLU A 175 15.50 -12.51 6.13
N SER A 176 15.30 -12.05 4.89
CA SER A 176 14.96 -12.95 3.79
C SER A 176 16.14 -13.89 3.44
N ASN A 177 17.37 -13.40 3.51
CA ASN A 177 18.57 -14.21 3.33
C ASN A 177 18.71 -15.27 4.43
N ALA A 178 18.38 -14.93 5.67
CA ALA A 178 18.41 -15.87 6.79
C ALA A 178 17.40 -17.02 6.65
N LEU A 179 16.31 -16.82 5.91
CA LEU A 179 15.30 -17.86 5.64
C LEU A 179 15.71 -18.85 4.54
N GLN A 180 16.82 -18.61 3.82
CA GLN A 180 17.22 -19.49 2.73
C GLN A 180 17.71 -20.84 3.24
N GLU A 181 17.23 -21.91 2.62
CA GLU A 181 17.61 -23.30 2.91
C GLU A 181 18.78 -23.76 2.02
N ASN A 182 19.36 -24.93 2.32
CA ASN A 182 20.34 -25.63 1.48
C ASN A 182 21.62 -24.84 1.17
N ASN A 183 22.12 -24.02 2.11
CA ASN A 183 23.31 -23.18 1.93
C ASN A 183 23.19 -22.13 0.79
N LEU A 184 21.99 -21.89 0.30
CA LEU A 184 21.75 -20.73 -0.54
C LEU A 184 22.02 -19.46 0.27
N ARG A 185 22.68 -18.50 -0.35
CA ARG A 185 22.90 -17.17 0.20
C ARG A 185 22.67 -16.16 -0.90
N PHE A 186 22.06 -15.06 -0.51
CA PHE A 186 22.01 -13.91 -1.41
C PHE A 186 23.42 -13.31 -1.55
N PRO A 187 23.71 -12.60 -2.64
CA PRO A 187 24.95 -11.83 -2.77
C PRO A 187 25.05 -10.78 -1.65
N ASP A 188 26.22 -10.21 -1.44
CA ASP A 188 26.38 -9.12 -0.48
C ASP A 188 25.48 -7.94 -0.86
N PHE A 189 24.89 -7.32 0.15
CA PHE A 189 24.05 -6.15 -0.03
C PHE A 189 24.95 -4.89 -0.07
N GLU A 190 25.41 -4.50 -1.25
CA GLU A 190 26.17 -3.27 -1.49
C GLU A 190 25.54 -2.43 -2.60
#